data_2c7e1ae07e20c5b0b1c668f93f1e0796
#
_entry.id   2c7e1ae07e20c5b0b1c668f93f1e0796
#
_cell.length_a   1.000
_cell.length_b   1.000
_cell.length_c   1.000
_cell.angle_alpha   90.00
_cell.angle_beta   90.00
_cell.angle_gamma   90.00
#
_symmetry.space_group_name_H-M   'P 1'
#
loop_
_entity.id
_entity.type
_entity.pdbx_description
1 polymer ?
#
loop_
_entity_poly.entity_id
_entity_poly.type
_entity_poly.pdbx_seq_one_letter_code
_entity_poly.pdbx_strand_id
1 'polypeptide(L)'
;MSSPLPVAASPDSLRSLAPFFTAAGYTETGLNRAGLREVPWRGSPVRPVLEHKIHDSVLRVLVRLFFFGERVTAQEATSLLTPETLGLLLASSMLKTVGTSFIPTCMLVCFGDMLLACDSVRRTRSNETSDLVLGVNLPTKILARCIVPVQKGDTLDLGTGCGTLALCASAFSESVTATDVNPRALAFAEFNAALNGIPKLSVCLGDRFEPVANRRFDLIVCNPPFFIHPKQRLLYTDNPGELDFFVQDLIRTGPALLKRGGFLQLLCEWVQVGGESWQERLKTWFQASGCDVLVLKTYEIEPADYVLKRAVEASSLHGPSTEQALLDHLGYFKRHKVQKIYGGLVTMRRRSGENWIAYEETEDAPSKPVGKLLLEYFRTQDVLTNPNGQTLLGARPRIPEDVHLVTESTQQDRSWRTERFYIERRSALPKRLAFDPQIAEFIAGFDGTRTVEDAICALSKAQQWPREQAEENCIRLIRKLGSLGLLEFSRN
;
A
#
# COMPACT_ATOMS: atom_id res chain seq x y z
N MET A 1 -32.02 -2.59 -12.65
CA MET A 1 -31.99 -3.54 -11.52
C MET A 1 -30.53 -3.66 -11.07
N SER A 2 -30.24 -3.33 -9.82
CA SER A 2 -28.88 -3.49 -9.26
C SER A 2 -28.41 -4.94 -9.42
N SER A 3 -27.18 -5.13 -9.88
CA SER A 3 -26.58 -6.48 -9.93
C SER A 3 -26.59 -7.11 -8.54
N PRO A 4 -26.92 -8.40 -8.40
CA PRO A 4 -26.95 -9.04 -7.11
C PRO A 4 -25.59 -8.95 -6.44
N LEU A 5 -25.58 -8.68 -5.14
CA LEU A 5 -24.42 -8.78 -4.27
C LEU A 5 -24.20 -10.24 -3.92
N PRO A 6 -22.95 -10.70 -3.78
CA PRO A 6 -22.72 -11.93 -3.07
C PRO A 6 -23.24 -11.78 -1.63
N VAL A 7 -23.98 -12.76 -1.16
CA VAL A 7 -24.60 -12.75 0.17
C VAL A 7 -23.99 -13.89 0.97
N ALA A 8 -23.62 -13.60 2.21
CA ALA A 8 -23.19 -14.66 3.12
C ALA A 8 -24.41 -15.53 3.50
N ALA A 9 -24.55 -16.69 2.90
CA ALA A 9 -25.58 -17.66 3.29
C ALA A 9 -25.42 -18.08 4.76
N SER A 10 -24.19 -18.32 5.21
CA SER A 10 -23.69 -18.30 6.58
C SER A 10 -22.18 -18.09 6.56
N PRO A 11 -21.57 -17.42 7.56
CA PRO A 11 -20.12 -17.24 7.62
C PRO A 11 -19.33 -18.56 7.57
N ASP A 12 -19.82 -19.61 8.25
CA ASP A 12 -19.15 -20.91 8.29
C ASP A 12 -19.19 -21.64 6.93
N SER A 13 -20.29 -21.50 6.19
CA SER A 13 -20.42 -22.09 4.86
C SER A 13 -19.48 -21.42 3.85
N LEU A 14 -19.32 -20.10 3.92
CA LEU A 14 -18.38 -19.37 3.06
C LEU A 14 -16.93 -19.74 3.35
N ARG A 15 -16.60 -19.92 4.63
CA ARG A 15 -15.25 -20.29 5.06
C ARG A 15 -14.77 -21.60 4.43
N SER A 16 -15.66 -22.53 4.11
CA SER A 16 -15.31 -23.80 3.45
C SER A 16 -14.92 -23.63 1.97
N LEU A 17 -15.30 -22.51 1.32
CA LEU A 17 -14.95 -22.27 -0.08
C LEU A 17 -13.47 -21.91 -0.26
N ALA A 18 -12.84 -21.15 0.64
CA ALA A 18 -11.45 -20.75 0.49
C ALA A 18 -10.48 -21.94 0.37
N PRO A 19 -10.56 -23.02 1.20
CA PRO A 19 -9.75 -24.22 1.03
C PRO A 19 -10.01 -24.91 -0.32
N PHE A 20 -11.25 -24.96 -0.80
CA PHE A 20 -11.58 -25.53 -2.10
C PHE A 20 -10.87 -24.78 -3.25
N PHE A 21 -10.95 -23.45 -3.28
CA PHE A 21 -10.26 -22.64 -4.27
C PHE A 21 -8.73 -22.83 -4.22
N THR A 22 -8.18 -22.88 -3.01
CA THR A 22 -6.75 -23.14 -2.79
C THR A 22 -6.33 -24.51 -3.31
N ALA A 23 -7.09 -25.57 -2.98
CA ALA A 23 -6.82 -26.93 -3.45
C ALA A 23 -6.93 -27.07 -4.97
N ALA A 24 -7.85 -26.32 -5.60
CA ALA A 24 -7.99 -26.24 -7.05
C ALA A 24 -6.88 -25.38 -7.73
N GLY A 25 -5.92 -24.84 -6.97
CA GLY A 25 -4.86 -23.99 -7.49
C GLY A 25 -5.28 -22.55 -7.84
N TYR A 26 -6.48 -22.12 -7.46
CA TYR A 26 -6.94 -20.74 -7.64
C TYR A 26 -6.34 -19.86 -6.54
N THR A 27 -5.05 -19.64 -6.64
CA THR A 27 -4.21 -18.87 -5.71
C THR A 27 -3.40 -17.82 -6.50
N GLU A 28 -2.85 -16.81 -5.83
CA GLU A 28 -2.00 -15.83 -6.49
C GLU A 28 -0.83 -16.51 -7.22
N THR A 29 -0.18 -17.48 -6.60
CA THR A 29 0.91 -18.26 -7.23
C THR A 29 0.42 -19.11 -8.41
N GLY A 30 -0.72 -19.78 -8.27
CA GLY A 30 -1.30 -20.63 -9.32
C GLY A 30 -1.70 -19.79 -10.54
N LEU A 31 -2.40 -18.68 -10.33
CA LEU A 31 -2.80 -17.77 -11.39
C LEU A 31 -1.58 -17.12 -12.08
N ASN A 32 -0.54 -16.77 -11.32
CA ASN A 32 0.71 -16.24 -11.87
C ASN A 32 1.43 -17.26 -12.77
N ARG A 33 1.48 -18.55 -12.37
CA ARG A 33 2.04 -19.63 -13.22
C ARG A 33 1.26 -19.81 -14.51
N ALA A 34 -0.05 -19.62 -14.46
CA ALA A 34 -0.90 -19.64 -15.66
C ALA A 34 -0.77 -18.37 -16.53
N GLY A 35 0.04 -17.38 -16.12
CA GLY A 35 0.23 -16.11 -16.82
C GLY A 35 -0.88 -15.08 -16.60
N LEU A 36 -1.74 -15.31 -15.59
CA LEU A 36 -2.88 -14.47 -15.24
C LEU A 36 -2.48 -13.40 -14.19
N ARG A 37 -1.40 -12.70 -14.43
CA ARG A 37 -0.81 -11.77 -13.44
C ARG A 37 -1.59 -10.48 -13.23
N GLU A 38 -2.27 -9.99 -14.26
CA GLU A 38 -2.82 -8.65 -14.26
C GLU A 38 -4.20 -8.55 -14.92
N VAL A 39 -4.94 -7.55 -14.48
CA VAL A 39 -6.28 -7.18 -14.95
C VAL A 39 -6.41 -6.94 -16.48
N PRO A 40 -5.38 -6.46 -17.23
CA PRO A 40 -5.49 -6.19 -18.66
C PRO A 40 -5.93 -7.36 -19.53
N TRP A 41 -5.68 -8.58 -19.06
CA TRP A 41 -6.03 -9.81 -19.81
C TRP A 41 -7.54 -10.12 -19.78
N ARG A 42 -8.30 -9.48 -18.91
CA ARG A 42 -9.74 -9.72 -18.81
C ARG A 42 -10.46 -9.21 -20.05
N GLY A 43 -10.99 -10.16 -20.84
CA GLY A 43 -11.64 -9.87 -22.11
C GLY A 43 -10.68 -9.59 -23.28
N SER A 44 -9.41 -9.87 -23.13
CA SER A 44 -8.42 -9.84 -24.21
C SER A 44 -8.61 -11.02 -25.16
N PRO A 45 -8.31 -10.87 -26.47
CA PRO A 45 -8.31 -11.97 -27.44
C PRO A 45 -7.29 -13.08 -27.13
N VAL A 46 -6.35 -12.85 -26.20
CA VAL A 46 -5.36 -13.85 -25.77
C VAL A 46 -5.92 -14.90 -24.79
N ARG A 47 -7.16 -14.73 -24.30
CA ARG A 47 -7.81 -15.67 -23.37
C ARG A 47 -7.69 -17.15 -23.76
N PRO A 48 -8.01 -17.58 -25.00
CA PRO A 48 -7.92 -19.00 -25.38
C PRO A 48 -6.51 -19.56 -25.23
N VAL A 49 -5.48 -18.72 -25.45
CA VAL A 49 -4.08 -19.12 -25.27
C VAL A 49 -3.74 -19.30 -23.78
N LEU A 50 -4.24 -18.40 -22.92
CA LEU A 50 -4.03 -18.51 -21.47
C LEU A 50 -4.75 -19.72 -20.88
N GLU A 51 -5.99 -19.96 -21.31
CA GLU A 51 -6.74 -21.16 -20.91
C GLU A 51 -6.03 -22.47 -21.30
N HIS A 52 -5.38 -22.49 -22.47
CA HIS A 52 -4.60 -23.65 -22.92
C HIS A 52 -3.42 -23.97 -21.99
N LYS A 53 -2.89 -23.00 -21.26
CA LYS A 53 -1.85 -23.22 -20.24
C LYS A 53 -2.36 -23.85 -18.94
N ILE A 54 -3.66 -23.86 -18.73
CA ILE A 54 -4.27 -24.42 -17.52
C ILE A 54 -4.64 -25.87 -17.81
N HIS A 55 -3.82 -26.81 -17.34
CA HIS A 55 -4.06 -28.24 -17.57
C HIS A 55 -5.15 -28.81 -16.66
N ASP A 56 -5.25 -28.30 -15.42
CA ASP A 56 -6.30 -28.71 -14.50
C ASP A 56 -7.67 -28.20 -14.93
N SER A 57 -8.64 -29.11 -15.06
CA SER A 57 -9.99 -28.80 -15.57
C SER A 57 -10.83 -28.00 -14.58
N VAL A 58 -10.67 -28.26 -13.27
CA VAL A 58 -11.38 -27.52 -12.21
C VAL A 58 -10.88 -26.08 -12.17
N LEU A 59 -9.55 -25.89 -12.12
CA LEU A 59 -8.96 -24.54 -12.16
C LEU A 59 -9.40 -23.78 -13.41
N ARG A 60 -9.46 -24.44 -14.57
CA ARG A 60 -9.90 -23.80 -15.84
C ARG A 60 -11.35 -23.30 -15.73
N VAL A 61 -12.25 -24.09 -15.18
CA VAL A 61 -13.66 -23.69 -14.97
C VAL A 61 -13.74 -22.50 -14.00
N LEU A 62 -12.99 -22.54 -12.89
CA LEU A 62 -12.96 -21.47 -11.91
C LEU A 62 -12.40 -20.17 -12.50
N VAL A 63 -11.34 -20.25 -13.30
CA VAL A 63 -10.75 -19.10 -14.00
C VAL A 63 -11.73 -18.52 -15.01
N ARG A 64 -12.43 -19.33 -15.79
CA ARG A 64 -13.46 -18.87 -16.71
C ARG A 64 -14.59 -18.13 -15.98
N LEU A 65 -15.08 -18.71 -14.90
CA LEU A 65 -16.13 -18.09 -14.08
C LEU A 65 -15.61 -16.80 -13.40
N PHE A 66 -14.65 -16.92 -12.53
CA PHE A 66 -14.35 -15.88 -11.55
C PHE A 66 -13.21 -14.91 -11.95
N PHE A 67 -12.37 -15.29 -12.92
CA PHE A 67 -11.36 -14.38 -13.43
C PHE A 67 -11.82 -13.67 -14.72
N PHE A 68 -12.37 -14.43 -15.69
CA PHE A 68 -12.87 -13.85 -16.94
C PHE A 68 -14.33 -13.39 -16.89
N GLY A 69 -15.09 -13.81 -15.90
CA GLY A 69 -16.51 -13.47 -15.74
C GLY A 69 -17.42 -14.15 -16.76
N GLU A 70 -17.08 -15.38 -17.18
CA GLU A 70 -17.76 -16.07 -18.24
C GLU A 70 -18.87 -17.01 -17.80
N ARG A 71 -19.70 -17.35 -18.76
CA ARG A 71 -20.71 -18.40 -18.62
C ARG A 71 -20.06 -19.78 -18.75
N VAL A 72 -20.50 -20.73 -17.90
CA VAL A 72 -20.17 -22.14 -17.99
C VAL A 72 -21.47 -22.94 -18.05
N THR A 73 -21.51 -23.99 -18.88
CA THR A 73 -22.72 -24.83 -18.95
C THR A 73 -22.93 -25.62 -17.64
N ALA A 74 -24.20 -25.90 -17.30
CA ALA A 74 -24.51 -26.70 -16.13
C ALA A 74 -23.84 -28.10 -16.21
N GLN A 75 -23.85 -28.71 -17.39
CA GLN A 75 -23.20 -30.01 -17.63
C GLN A 75 -21.68 -29.95 -17.32
N GLU A 76 -20.96 -28.92 -17.80
CA GLU A 76 -19.53 -28.77 -17.53
C GLU A 76 -19.28 -28.50 -16.04
N ALA A 77 -20.03 -27.61 -15.41
CA ALA A 77 -19.87 -27.31 -13.99
C ALA A 77 -20.16 -28.54 -13.10
N THR A 78 -21.24 -29.26 -13.33
CA THR A 78 -21.61 -30.44 -12.54
C THR A 78 -20.70 -31.65 -12.75
N SER A 79 -19.97 -31.71 -13.87
CA SER A 79 -18.96 -32.76 -14.09
C SER A 79 -17.64 -32.53 -13.35
N LEU A 80 -17.36 -31.27 -12.93
CA LEU A 80 -16.07 -30.86 -12.37
C LEU A 80 -16.17 -30.36 -10.93
N LEU A 81 -17.31 -29.79 -10.53
CA LEU A 81 -17.56 -29.30 -9.18
C LEU A 81 -18.47 -30.28 -8.43
N THR A 82 -18.18 -30.50 -7.15
CA THR A 82 -19.05 -31.30 -6.31
C THR A 82 -20.41 -30.62 -6.15
N PRO A 83 -21.52 -31.38 -5.96
CA PRO A 83 -22.85 -30.82 -5.67
C PRO A 83 -22.84 -29.87 -4.48
N GLU A 84 -22.05 -30.18 -3.46
CA GLU A 84 -21.86 -29.32 -2.27
C GLU A 84 -21.22 -27.98 -2.63
N THR A 85 -20.08 -27.98 -3.33
CA THR A 85 -19.38 -26.76 -3.76
C THR A 85 -20.29 -25.90 -4.66
N LEU A 86 -20.96 -26.54 -5.64
CA LEU A 86 -21.86 -25.81 -6.53
C LEU A 86 -23.05 -25.23 -5.75
N GLY A 87 -23.61 -25.99 -4.80
CA GLY A 87 -24.66 -25.52 -3.90
C GLY A 87 -24.23 -24.30 -3.07
N LEU A 88 -23.01 -24.31 -2.52
CA LEU A 88 -22.45 -23.17 -1.78
C LEU A 88 -22.24 -21.93 -2.67
N LEU A 89 -21.73 -22.09 -3.88
CA LEU A 89 -21.54 -20.99 -4.84
C LEU A 89 -22.88 -20.36 -5.26
N LEU A 90 -23.94 -21.14 -5.39
CA LEU A 90 -25.28 -20.65 -5.67
C LEU A 90 -25.92 -20.00 -4.44
N ALA A 91 -25.85 -20.64 -3.28
CA ALA A 91 -26.42 -20.13 -2.02
C ALA A 91 -25.75 -18.81 -1.58
N SER A 92 -24.44 -18.66 -1.84
CA SER A 92 -23.69 -17.41 -1.60
C SER A 92 -23.91 -16.35 -2.68
N SER A 93 -24.77 -16.62 -3.65
CA SER A 93 -25.01 -15.73 -4.80
C SER A 93 -23.75 -15.39 -5.62
N MET A 94 -22.67 -16.16 -5.49
CA MET A 94 -21.48 -16.00 -6.35
C MET A 94 -21.76 -16.48 -7.78
N LEU A 95 -22.70 -17.41 -7.94
CA LEU A 95 -23.23 -17.86 -9.22
C LEU A 95 -24.72 -17.64 -9.29
N LYS A 96 -25.24 -17.45 -10.49
CA LYS A 96 -26.68 -17.51 -10.81
C LYS A 96 -26.92 -18.44 -11.99
N THR A 97 -28.07 -19.11 -11.97
CA THR A 97 -28.51 -19.96 -13.07
C THR A 97 -29.18 -19.11 -14.14
N VAL A 98 -28.81 -19.29 -15.40
CA VAL A 98 -29.44 -18.66 -16.56
C VAL A 98 -29.60 -19.70 -17.66
N GLY A 99 -30.81 -20.19 -17.84
CA GLY A 99 -31.09 -21.34 -18.72
C GLY A 99 -30.32 -22.56 -18.27
N THR A 100 -29.56 -23.17 -19.15
CA THR A 100 -28.70 -24.35 -18.90
C THR A 100 -27.26 -23.99 -18.51
N SER A 101 -27.04 -22.81 -17.96
CA SER A 101 -25.69 -22.33 -17.65
C SER A 101 -25.62 -21.59 -16.32
N PHE A 102 -24.42 -21.54 -15.74
CA PHE A 102 -24.08 -20.70 -14.61
C PHE A 102 -23.31 -19.47 -15.04
N ILE A 103 -23.63 -18.33 -14.45
CA ILE A 103 -23.00 -17.04 -14.68
C ILE A 103 -22.51 -16.51 -13.36
N PRO A 104 -21.23 -16.05 -13.26
CA PRO A 104 -20.72 -15.42 -12.05
C PRO A 104 -21.34 -14.04 -11.84
N THR A 105 -21.61 -13.68 -10.61
CA THR A 105 -22.10 -12.36 -10.17
C THR A 105 -20.98 -11.44 -9.70
N CYS A 106 -19.85 -12.03 -9.28
CA CYS A 106 -18.66 -11.36 -8.83
C CYS A 106 -17.41 -11.91 -9.54
N MET A 107 -16.31 -11.20 -9.43
CA MET A 107 -14.97 -11.72 -9.70
C MET A 107 -14.31 -12.10 -8.39
N LEU A 108 -13.33 -13.01 -8.48
CA LEU A 108 -12.43 -13.33 -7.38
C LEU A 108 -11.00 -12.89 -7.73
N VAL A 109 -10.38 -12.20 -6.81
CA VAL A 109 -8.98 -11.75 -6.90
C VAL A 109 -8.21 -12.36 -5.74
N CYS A 110 -7.04 -12.95 -6.03
CA CYS A 110 -6.13 -13.42 -5.00
C CYS A 110 -5.16 -12.31 -4.59
N PHE A 111 -4.94 -12.15 -3.29
CA PHE A 111 -3.91 -11.28 -2.74
C PHE A 111 -3.25 -11.95 -1.52
N GLY A 112 -2.00 -12.40 -1.69
CA GLY A 112 -1.40 -13.35 -0.75
C GLY A 112 -2.24 -14.62 -0.65
N ASP A 113 -2.57 -14.99 0.58
CA ASP A 113 -3.43 -16.15 0.87
C ASP A 113 -4.92 -15.82 0.90
N MET A 114 -5.28 -14.54 0.67
CA MET A 114 -6.68 -14.10 0.69
C MET A 114 -7.35 -14.24 -0.66
N LEU A 115 -8.63 -14.61 -0.64
CA LEU A 115 -9.52 -14.64 -1.77
C LEU A 115 -10.57 -13.52 -1.62
N LEU A 116 -10.61 -12.59 -2.56
CA LEU A 116 -11.40 -11.36 -2.46
C LEU A 116 -12.41 -11.26 -3.61
N ALA A 117 -13.69 -11.21 -3.27
CA ALA A 117 -14.75 -10.94 -4.22
C ALA A 117 -14.86 -9.43 -4.49
N CYS A 118 -15.13 -9.08 -5.73
CA CYS A 118 -15.41 -7.72 -6.18
C CYS A 118 -16.38 -7.73 -7.37
N ASP A 119 -16.75 -6.57 -7.88
CA ASP A 119 -17.69 -6.49 -9.00
C ASP A 119 -17.19 -7.24 -10.24
N SER A 120 -18.12 -7.84 -10.96
CA SER A 120 -17.83 -8.64 -12.15
C SER A 120 -17.36 -7.78 -13.32
N VAL A 121 -16.57 -8.37 -14.23
CA VAL A 121 -16.10 -7.72 -15.49
C VAL A 121 -17.28 -7.17 -16.30
N ARG A 122 -18.43 -7.82 -16.27
CA ARG A 122 -19.62 -7.36 -17.00
C ARG A 122 -20.15 -6.05 -16.44
N ARG A 123 -20.12 -5.90 -15.10
CA ARG A 123 -20.56 -4.67 -14.45
C ARG A 123 -19.58 -3.52 -14.70
N THR A 124 -18.28 -3.80 -14.66
CA THR A 124 -17.25 -2.79 -14.96
C THR A 124 -17.33 -2.22 -16.38
N ARG A 125 -17.93 -2.95 -17.31
CA ARG A 125 -18.15 -2.51 -18.70
C ARG A 125 -19.52 -1.89 -18.97
N SER A 126 -20.43 -1.92 -18.01
CA SER A 126 -21.72 -1.25 -18.12
C SER A 126 -21.57 0.24 -17.80
N ASN A 127 -22.34 1.11 -18.46
CA ASN A 127 -22.35 2.54 -18.15
C ASN A 127 -23.03 2.89 -16.80
N GLU A 128 -23.49 1.88 -16.05
CA GLU A 128 -24.12 2.02 -14.72
C GLU A 128 -23.09 1.75 -13.63
N THR A 129 -22.14 2.68 -13.42
CA THR A 129 -20.93 2.38 -12.64
C THR A 129 -20.69 3.25 -11.42
N SER A 130 -21.67 4.07 -10.99
CA SER A 130 -21.47 4.98 -9.85
C SER A 130 -21.19 4.25 -8.52
N ASP A 131 -21.68 3.00 -8.36
CA ASP A 131 -21.52 2.17 -7.16
C ASP A 131 -20.57 0.98 -7.36
N LEU A 132 -19.70 1.03 -8.38
CA LEU A 132 -18.77 -0.04 -8.71
C LEU A 132 -17.74 -0.26 -7.60
N VAL A 133 -17.52 -1.52 -7.23
CA VAL A 133 -16.49 -1.94 -6.26
C VAL A 133 -15.38 -2.68 -6.99
N LEU A 134 -14.24 -2.02 -7.12
CA LEU A 134 -13.07 -2.61 -7.75
C LEU A 134 -12.40 -3.66 -6.85
N GLY A 135 -11.77 -4.63 -7.48
CA GLY A 135 -10.86 -5.54 -6.80
C GLY A 135 -9.52 -4.88 -6.46
N VAL A 136 -8.60 -5.68 -5.92
CA VAL A 136 -7.28 -5.22 -5.51
C VAL A 136 -6.50 -4.66 -6.70
N ASN A 137 -6.21 -3.37 -6.64
CA ASN A 137 -5.39 -2.66 -7.63
C ASN A 137 -3.96 -2.42 -7.10
N LEU A 138 -3.09 -1.87 -7.95
CA LEU A 138 -1.70 -1.61 -7.57
C LEU A 138 -1.56 -0.65 -6.37
N PRO A 139 -2.28 0.48 -6.30
CA PRO A 139 -2.28 1.34 -5.11
C PRO A 139 -2.63 0.60 -3.82
N THR A 140 -3.70 -0.18 -3.82
CA THR A 140 -4.09 -0.99 -2.65
C THR A 140 -3.01 -1.99 -2.25
N LYS A 141 -2.35 -2.65 -3.24
CA LYS A 141 -1.24 -3.58 -2.98
C LYS A 141 -0.03 -2.87 -2.34
N ILE A 142 0.29 -1.67 -2.80
CA ILE A 142 1.38 -0.86 -2.24
C ILE A 142 1.06 -0.50 -0.79
N LEU A 143 -0.11 0.07 -0.52
CA LEU A 143 -0.47 0.45 0.84
C LEU A 143 -0.54 -0.75 1.78
N ALA A 144 -1.11 -1.89 1.36
CA ALA A 144 -1.14 -3.12 2.14
C ALA A 144 0.25 -3.59 2.59
N ARG A 145 1.27 -3.44 1.74
CA ARG A 145 2.67 -3.75 2.07
C ARG A 145 3.30 -2.74 3.04
N CYS A 146 2.76 -1.52 3.09
CA CYS A 146 3.25 -0.44 3.93
C CYS A 146 2.56 -0.36 5.30
N ILE A 147 1.52 -1.15 5.56
CA ILE A 147 0.77 -1.07 6.82
C ILE A 147 1.70 -1.30 8.01
N VAL A 148 1.75 -0.29 8.90
CA VAL A 148 2.49 -0.39 10.16
C VAL A 148 1.76 -1.36 11.09
N PRO A 149 2.44 -2.44 11.57
CA PRO A 149 1.79 -3.43 12.41
C PRO A 149 1.60 -2.91 13.84
N VAL A 150 0.41 -2.40 14.15
CA VAL A 150 0.01 -2.02 15.51
C VAL A 150 -0.47 -3.25 16.27
N GLN A 151 0.24 -3.61 17.35
CA GLN A 151 -0.05 -4.83 18.09
C GLN A 151 -1.32 -4.66 18.94
N LYS A 152 -2.36 -5.49 18.63
CA LYS A 152 -3.65 -5.51 19.36
C LYS A 152 -4.33 -4.13 19.46
N GLY A 153 -4.20 -3.31 18.42
CA GLY A 153 -4.81 -1.99 18.34
C GLY A 153 -6.16 -2.00 17.61
N ASP A 154 -6.90 -0.90 17.76
CA ASP A 154 -8.10 -0.63 16.97
C ASP A 154 -7.71 -0.01 15.64
N THR A 155 -8.14 -0.59 14.54
CA THR A 155 -7.83 -0.12 13.18
C THR A 155 -9.08 0.37 12.47
N LEU A 156 -8.92 1.47 11.72
CA LEU A 156 -9.90 1.98 10.76
C LEU A 156 -9.36 1.81 9.34
N ASP A 157 -10.15 1.19 8.47
CA ASP A 157 -9.98 1.23 7.02
C ASP A 157 -10.98 2.22 6.43
N LEU A 158 -10.52 3.37 6.01
CA LEU A 158 -11.33 4.48 5.52
C LEU A 158 -11.48 4.40 3.98
N GLY A 159 -12.69 4.25 3.49
CA GLY A 159 -12.96 3.99 2.06
C GLY A 159 -12.55 2.56 1.70
N THR A 160 -13.13 1.58 2.40
CA THR A 160 -12.65 0.18 2.41
C THR A 160 -12.76 -0.54 1.07
N GLY A 161 -13.67 -0.12 0.18
CA GLY A 161 -13.93 -0.82 -1.07
C GLY A 161 -14.31 -2.28 -0.83
N CYS A 162 -13.57 -3.22 -1.42
CA CYS A 162 -13.82 -4.65 -1.20
C CYS A 162 -13.21 -5.20 0.12
N GLY A 163 -12.71 -4.35 1.02
CA GLY A 163 -12.21 -4.75 2.33
C GLY A 163 -10.73 -5.16 2.39
N THR A 164 -9.96 -4.99 1.33
CA THR A 164 -8.58 -5.52 1.25
C THR A 164 -7.69 -5.04 2.40
N LEU A 165 -7.67 -3.74 2.67
CA LEU A 165 -6.80 -3.17 3.72
C LEU A 165 -7.29 -3.55 5.11
N ALA A 166 -8.61 -3.57 5.32
CA ALA A 166 -9.22 -4.06 6.57
C ALA A 166 -8.81 -5.51 6.87
N LEU A 167 -8.88 -6.37 5.86
CA LEU A 167 -8.50 -7.78 6.02
C LEU A 167 -6.98 -7.93 6.28
N CYS A 168 -6.14 -7.18 5.59
CA CYS A 168 -4.69 -7.17 5.87
C CYS A 168 -4.39 -6.71 7.30
N ALA A 169 -5.05 -5.66 7.77
CA ALA A 169 -4.84 -5.12 9.11
C ALA A 169 -5.34 -6.06 10.21
N SER A 170 -6.34 -6.91 9.94
CA SER A 170 -6.91 -7.84 10.92
C SER A 170 -5.89 -8.83 11.49
N ALA A 171 -4.80 -9.08 10.78
CA ALA A 171 -3.75 -10.01 11.22
C ALA A 171 -3.02 -9.56 12.49
N PHE A 172 -3.05 -8.26 12.82
CA PHE A 172 -2.36 -7.70 13.98
C PHE A 172 -3.24 -6.75 14.83
N SER A 173 -4.48 -6.49 14.41
CA SER A 173 -5.41 -5.62 15.12
C SER A 173 -6.30 -6.41 16.09
N GLU A 174 -6.70 -5.78 17.19
CA GLU A 174 -7.73 -6.30 18.11
C GLU A 174 -9.11 -6.20 17.47
N SER A 175 -9.41 -5.04 16.88
CA SER A 175 -10.64 -4.79 16.14
C SER A 175 -10.35 -4.02 14.85
N VAL A 176 -11.16 -4.26 13.82
CA VAL A 176 -11.09 -3.52 12.55
C VAL A 176 -12.47 -2.95 12.23
N THR A 177 -12.49 -1.65 11.95
CA THR A 177 -13.68 -0.95 11.46
C THR A 177 -13.40 -0.55 10.01
N ALA A 178 -14.33 -0.87 9.12
CA ALA A 178 -14.29 -0.49 7.71
C ALA A 178 -15.40 0.50 7.43
N THR A 179 -15.09 1.62 6.80
CA THR A 179 -16.09 2.62 6.40
C THR A 179 -16.07 2.84 4.90
N ASP A 180 -17.23 3.14 4.33
CA ASP A 180 -17.36 3.53 2.93
C ASP A 180 -18.66 4.33 2.74
N VAL A 181 -18.71 5.20 1.73
CA VAL A 181 -19.95 5.89 1.31
C VAL A 181 -20.83 4.99 0.45
N ASN A 182 -20.26 3.93 -0.10
CA ASN A 182 -20.92 2.97 -0.97
C ASN A 182 -21.37 1.74 -0.17
N PRO A 183 -22.68 1.54 0.05
CA PRO A 183 -23.17 0.38 0.79
C PRO A 183 -22.81 -0.95 0.13
N ARG A 184 -22.58 -0.94 -1.19
CA ARG A 184 -22.13 -2.12 -1.93
C ARG A 184 -20.70 -2.51 -1.55
N ALA A 185 -19.82 -1.53 -1.30
CA ALA A 185 -18.47 -1.77 -0.82
C ALA A 185 -18.47 -2.47 0.55
N LEU A 186 -19.30 -1.98 1.47
CA LEU A 186 -19.45 -2.59 2.81
C LEU A 186 -19.92 -4.04 2.73
N ALA A 187 -20.90 -4.33 1.85
CA ALA A 187 -21.38 -5.70 1.65
C ALA A 187 -20.27 -6.63 1.10
N PHE A 188 -19.42 -6.15 0.19
CA PHE A 188 -18.25 -6.91 -0.26
C PHE A 188 -17.22 -7.09 0.85
N ALA A 189 -16.96 -6.07 1.67
CA ALA A 189 -16.02 -6.17 2.79
C ALA A 189 -16.47 -7.22 3.83
N GLU A 190 -17.74 -7.23 4.21
CA GLU A 190 -18.33 -8.25 5.10
C GLU A 190 -18.27 -9.65 4.49
N PHE A 191 -18.64 -9.76 3.21
CA PHE A 191 -18.56 -11.03 2.49
C PHE A 191 -17.14 -11.57 2.45
N ASN A 192 -16.16 -10.72 2.12
CA ASN A 192 -14.75 -11.08 2.05
C ASN A 192 -14.17 -11.43 3.43
N ALA A 193 -14.61 -10.76 4.48
CA ALA A 193 -14.23 -11.12 5.84
C ALA A 193 -14.73 -12.55 6.19
N ALA A 194 -15.97 -12.85 5.89
CA ALA A 194 -16.55 -14.19 6.09
C ALA A 194 -15.84 -15.26 5.24
N LEU A 195 -15.58 -14.98 3.95
CA LEU A 195 -14.89 -15.87 3.01
C LEU A 195 -13.49 -16.26 3.50
N ASN A 196 -12.77 -15.31 4.11
CA ASN A 196 -11.43 -15.50 4.64
C ASN A 196 -11.40 -15.86 6.14
N GLY A 197 -12.56 -16.08 6.76
CA GLY A 197 -12.66 -16.49 8.16
C GLY A 197 -12.21 -15.44 9.16
N ILE A 198 -12.41 -14.16 8.86
CA ILE A 198 -12.05 -13.02 9.72
C ILE A 198 -13.29 -12.54 10.49
N PRO A 199 -13.40 -12.85 11.79
CA PRO A 199 -14.64 -12.63 12.54
C PRO A 199 -14.82 -11.22 13.11
N LYS A 200 -13.79 -10.38 13.07
CA LYS A 200 -13.73 -9.11 13.82
C LYS A 200 -13.81 -7.86 12.93
N LEU A 201 -14.52 -7.92 11.82
CA LEU A 201 -14.76 -6.76 10.96
C LEU A 201 -16.11 -6.11 11.32
N SER A 202 -16.09 -4.81 11.63
CA SER A 202 -17.29 -3.98 11.78
C SER A 202 -17.36 -3.02 10.60
N VAL A 203 -18.54 -2.87 9.97
CA VAL A 203 -18.73 -1.94 8.86
C VAL A 203 -19.62 -0.77 9.25
N CYS A 204 -19.32 0.43 8.73
CA CYS A 204 -20.12 1.64 8.97
C CYS A 204 -20.29 2.43 7.66
N LEU A 205 -21.54 2.72 7.29
CA LEU A 205 -21.86 3.53 6.13
C LEU A 205 -21.75 5.01 6.46
N GLY A 206 -21.04 5.79 5.64
CA GLY A 206 -20.98 7.25 5.75
C GLY A 206 -19.78 7.86 5.04
N ASP A 207 -19.76 9.20 5.01
CA ASP A 207 -18.69 9.95 4.35
C ASP A 207 -17.51 10.19 5.29
N ARG A 208 -16.31 9.93 4.78
CA ARG A 208 -15.05 10.18 5.49
C ARG A 208 -15.09 9.67 6.93
N PHE A 209 -14.84 10.55 7.90
CA PHE A 209 -14.77 10.21 9.33
C PHE A 209 -16.10 10.35 10.08
N GLU A 210 -17.19 10.77 9.44
CA GLU A 210 -18.50 10.99 10.09
C GLU A 210 -18.99 9.78 10.89
N PRO A 211 -19.01 8.56 10.34
CA PRO A 211 -19.53 7.39 11.07
C PRO A 211 -18.70 6.99 12.28
N VAL A 212 -17.51 7.52 12.41
CA VAL A 212 -16.54 7.17 13.48
C VAL A 212 -16.04 8.39 14.26
N ALA A 213 -16.68 9.55 14.13
CA ALA A 213 -16.23 10.84 14.71
C ALA A 213 -15.92 10.79 16.21
N ASN A 214 -16.63 9.95 16.96
CA ASN A 214 -16.47 9.79 18.41
C ASN A 214 -15.50 8.67 18.82
N ARG A 215 -14.78 8.08 17.87
CA ARG A 215 -13.84 6.97 18.09
C ARG A 215 -12.40 7.43 17.94
N ARG A 216 -11.48 6.63 18.48
CA ARG A 216 -10.04 6.84 18.33
C ARG A 216 -9.38 5.51 17.99
N PHE A 217 -8.39 5.58 17.11
CA PHE A 217 -7.75 4.41 16.51
C PHE A 217 -6.24 4.41 16.76
N ASP A 218 -5.69 3.21 16.84
CA ASP A 218 -4.24 2.99 16.86
C ASP A 218 -3.67 3.04 15.45
N LEU A 219 -4.49 2.68 14.44
CA LEU A 219 -4.13 2.75 13.04
C LEU A 219 -5.33 3.22 12.20
N ILE A 220 -5.10 4.16 11.31
CA ILE A 220 -6.01 4.52 10.23
C ILE A 220 -5.28 4.26 8.92
N VAL A 221 -5.85 3.44 8.05
CA VAL A 221 -5.37 3.24 6.68
C VAL A 221 -6.38 3.78 5.69
N CYS A 222 -5.92 4.42 4.62
CA CYS A 222 -6.80 4.99 3.61
C CYS A 222 -6.15 4.94 2.24
N ASN A 223 -6.85 4.34 1.29
CA ASN A 223 -6.55 4.45 -0.14
C ASN A 223 -7.70 5.22 -0.82
N PRO A 224 -7.75 6.56 -0.64
CA PRO A 224 -8.89 7.36 -1.08
C PRO A 224 -8.94 7.48 -2.60
N PRO A 225 -10.05 7.98 -3.17
CA PRO A 225 -10.06 8.45 -4.55
C PRO A 225 -9.19 9.70 -4.67
N PHE A 226 -7.95 9.54 -5.16
CA PHE A 226 -6.97 10.62 -5.20
C PHE A 226 -6.60 11.10 -6.62
N PHE A 227 -7.12 10.46 -7.67
CA PHE A 227 -6.80 10.87 -9.04
C PHE A 227 -7.32 12.28 -9.35
N ILE A 228 -6.41 13.14 -9.79
CA ILE A 228 -6.71 14.54 -10.05
C ILE A 228 -7.38 14.67 -11.41
N HIS A 229 -8.65 15.07 -11.43
CA HIS A 229 -9.46 15.21 -12.62
C HIS A 229 -10.33 16.47 -12.56
N PRO A 230 -10.58 17.18 -13.69
CA PRO A 230 -11.39 18.39 -13.71
C PRO A 230 -12.86 18.21 -13.28
N LYS A 231 -13.37 16.99 -13.38
CA LYS A 231 -14.73 16.61 -12.95
C LYS A 231 -14.68 15.21 -12.38
N GLN A 232 -15.23 15.01 -11.20
CA GLN A 232 -15.39 13.68 -10.66
C GLN A 232 -16.29 12.84 -11.59
N ARG A 233 -15.72 11.80 -12.20
CA ARG A 233 -16.44 10.86 -13.07
C ARG A 233 -16.70 9.54 -12.35
N LEU A 234 -15.73 9.12 -11.54
CA LEU A 234 -15.71 7.83 -10.87
C LEU A 234 -15.54 8.05 -9.37
N LEU A 235 -16.53 7.62 -8.60
CA LEU A 235 -16.54 7.79 -7.14
C LEU A 235 -15.34 7.14 -6.43
N TYR A 236 -14.81 6.08 -7.01
CA TYR A 236 -13.77 5.24 -6.42
C TYR A 236 -12.33 5.56 -6.87
N THR A 237 -12.14 6.53 -7.78
CA THR A 237 -10.79 6.90 -8.25
C THR A 237 -10.55 8.40 -8.29
N ASP A 238 -11.55 9.18 -8.67
CA ASP A 238 -11.37 10.59 -8.91
C ASP A 238 -11.58 11.38 -7.62
N ASN A 239 -10.63 12.25 -7.31
CA ASN A 239 -10.70 13.16 -6.19
C ASN A 239 -12.01 13.98 -6.25
N PRO A 240 -12.85 13.98 -5.21
CA PRO A 240 -14.10 14.73 -5.19
C PRO A 240 -13.89 16.24 -5.02
N GLY A 241 -12.66 16.68 -4.73
CA GLY A 241 -12.31 18.09 -4.57
C GLY A 241 -11.53 18.67 -5.74
N GLU A 242 -11.15 19.93 -5.61
CA GLU A 242 -10.26 20.61 -6.54
C GLU A 242 -8.81 20.18 -6.28
N LEU A 243 -8.08 19.81 -7.33
CA LEU A 243 -6.71 19.31 -7.26
C LEU A 243 -6.55 18.18 -6.23
N ASP A 244 -5.76 18.43 -5.19
CA ASP A 244 -5.44 17.51 -4.10
C ASP A 244 -6.16 17.87 -2.78
N PHE A 245 -7.18 18.71 -2.83
CA PHE A 245 -7.88 19.24 -1.64
C PHE A 245 -8.50 18.14 -0.77
N PHE A 246 -9.09 17.11 -1.37
CA PHE A 246 -9.71 16.02 -0.63
C PHE A 246 -8.70 15.27 0.25
N VAL A 247 -7.54 14.98 -0.31
CA VAL A 247 -6.44 14.33 0.41
C VAL A 247 -5.89 15.25 1.50
N GLN A 248 -5.74 16.54 1.20
CA GLN A 248 -5.34 17.54 2.18
C GLN A 248 -6.31 17.59 3.38
N ASP A 249 -7.62 17.52 3.11
CA ASP A 249 -8.64 17.51 4.16
C ASP A 249 -8.54 16.25 5.05
N LEU A 250 -8.34 15.07 4.45
CA LEU A 250 -8.12 13.83 5.20
C LEU A 250 -6.86 13.90 6.10
N ILE A 251 -5.78 14.49 5.60
CA ILE A 251 -4.53 14.68 6.34
C ILE A 251 -4.72 15.65 7.51
N ARG A 252 -5.52 16.69 7.35
CA ARG A 252 -5.79 17.68 8.40
C ARG A 252 -6.74 17.17 9.48
N THR A 253 -7.73 16.38 9.10
CA THR A 253 -8.80 15.92 9.99
C THR A 253 -8.48 14.58 10.66
N GLY A 254 -7.82 13.67 9.97
CA GLY A 254 -7.50 12.32 10.45
C GLY A 254 -6.73 12.25 11.77
N PRO A 255 -5.71 13.11 12.03
CA PRO A 255 -4.98 13.09 13.31
C PRO A 255 -5.85 13.23 14.54
N ALA A 256 -6.98 13.92 14.45
CA ALA A 256 -7.90 14.07 15.58
C ALA A 256 -8.53 12.73 16.02
N LEU A 257 -8.56 11.72 15.13
CA LEU A 257 -9.10 10.39 15.40
C LEU A 257 -8.01 9.37 15.80
N LEU A 258 -6.76 9.80 15.92
CA LEU A 258 -5.69 8.92 16.39
C LEU A 258 -5.61 8.90 17.91
N LYS A 259 -5.35 7.74 18.49
CA LYS A 259 -4.82 7.62 19.86
C LYS A 259 -3.39 8.16 19.90
N ARG A 260 -2.87 8.46 21.09
CA ARG A 260 -1.46 8.81 21.25
C ARG A 260 -0.58 7.63 20.82
N GLY A 261 0.39 7.86 19.95
CA GLY A 261 1.22 6.84 19.33
C GLY A 261 0.58 6.15 18.14
N GLY A 262 -0.68 6.45 17.82
CA GLY A 262 -1.39 5.89 16.68
C GLY A 262 -0.91 6.47 15.34
N PHE A 263 -1.12 5.69 14.26
CA PHE A 263 -0.68 6.01 12.91
C PHE A 263 -1.84 6.28 11.97
N LEU A 264 -1.66 7.24 11.07
CA LEU A 264 -2.46 7.43 9.86
C LEU A 264 -1.57 7.17 8.65
N GLN A 265 -1.97 6.26 7.78
CA GLN A 265 -1.29 5.94 6.53
C GLN A 265 -2.22 6.15 5.34
N LEU A 266 -1.77 6.96 4.41
CA LEU A 266 -2.56 7.41 3.29
C LEU A 266 -1.72 7.33 2.01
N LEU A 267 -2.20 6.61 0.99
CA LEU A 267 -1.63 6.66 -0.34
C LEU A 267 -2.33 7.78 -1.12
N CYS A 268 -1.57 8.68 -1.75
CA CYS A 268 -2.15 9.85 -2.38
C CYS A 268 -1.29 10.45 -3.49
N GLU A 269 -1.92 11.32 -4.27
CA GLU A 269 -1.26 12.24 -5.19
C GLU A 269 -1.34 13.67 -4.65
N TRP A 270 -0.34 14.48 -5.00
CA TRP A 270 -0.30 15.91 -4.73
C TRP A 270 0.36 16.66 -5.87
N VAL A 271 0.12 17.97 -5.95
CA VAL A 271 0.62 18.81 -7.03
C VAL A 271 1.67 19.80 -6.59
N GLN A 272 2.54 20.18 -7.51
CA GLN A 272 3.35 21.39 -7.41
C GLN A 272 2.69 22.51 -8.20
N VAL A 273 2.48 23.64 -7.59
CA VAL A 273 1.77 24.80 -8.17
C VAL A 273 2.61 26.06 -8.02
N GLY A 274 2.65 26.87 -9.07
CA GLY A 274 3.09 28.27 -8.97
C GLY A 274 4.54 28.51 -8.54
N GLY A 275 5.44 27.52 -8.66
CA GLY A 275 6.85 27.66 -8.28
C GLY A 275 7.18 27.31 -6.82
N GLU A 276 6.18 27.03 -5.99
CA GLU A 276 6.37 26.50 -4.65
C GLU A 276 6.89 25.04 -4.72
N SER A 277 7.87 24.68 -3.89
CA SER A 277 8.29 23.27 -3.81
C SER A 277 7.16 22.40 -3.24
N TRP A 278 7.07 21.14 -3.67
CA TRP A 278 6.06 20.24 -3.17
C TRP A 278 6.22 19.97 -1.66
N GLN A 279 7.45 20.04 -1.13
CA GLN A 279 7.73 19.88 0.30
C GLN A 279 7.14 21.03 1.12
N GLU A 280 7.31 22.29 0.66
CA GLU A 280 6.74 23.45 1.35
C GLU A 280 5.23 23.43 1.30
N ARG A 281 4.64 23.06 0.16
CA ARG A 281 3.20 22.89 0.04
C ARG A 281 2.68 21.83 1.03
N LEU A 282 3.25 20.64 1.06
CA LEU A 282 2.84 19.58 1.98
C LEU A 282 3.07 19.97 3.44
N LYS A 283 4.12 20.69 3.75
CA LYS A 283 4.39 21.20 5.11
C LYS A 283 3.19 21.97 5.68
N THR A 284 2.49 22.73 4.84
CA THR A 284 1.28 23.46 5.27
C THR A 284 0.11 22.54 5.62
N TRP A 285 0.06 21.32 5.04
CA TRP A 285 -0.98 20.34 5.35
C TRP A 285 -0.80 19.73 6.72
N PHE A 286 0.46 19.60 7.16
CA PHE A 286 0.83 18.95 8.44
C PHE A 286 0.87 19.93 9.62
N GLN A 287 0.74 21.24 9.38
CA GLN A 287 0.74 22.24 10.44
C GLN A 287 -0.31 21.93 11.50
N ALA A 288 0.08 22.06 12.78
CA ALA A 288 -0.78 21.83 13.93
C ALA A 288 -1.45 20.44 14.01
N SER A 289 -0.98 19.45 13.22
CA SER A 289 -1.51 18.08 13.27
C SER A 289 -1.18 17.35 14.58
N GLY A 290 -0.13 17.76 15.30
CA GLY A 290 0.39 17.06 16.46
C GLY A 290 0.99 15.69 16.09
N CYS A 291 1.49 15.54 14.88
CA CYS A 291 2.04 14.30 14.35
C CYS A 291 3.47 14.46 13.84
N ASP A 292 4.29 13.45 14.08
CA ASP A 292 5.47 13.21 13.26
C ASP A 292 5.03 12.74 11.89
N VAL A 293 5.74 13.10 10.82
CA VAL A 293 5.33 12.82 9.45
C VAL A 293 6.50 12.28 8.63
N LEU A 294 6.25 11.18 7.95
CA LEU A 294 7.10 10.67 6.87
C LEU A 294 6.32 10.71 5.56
N VAL A 295 6.81 11.46 4.59
CA VAL A 295 6.33 11.43 3.21
C VAL A 295 7.31 10.63 2.37
N LEU A 296 6.85 9.51 1.80
CA LEU A 296 7.62 8.68 0.88
C LEU A 296 7.11 8.93 -0.54
N LYS A 297 7.83 9.76 -1.32
CA LYS A 297 7.54 9.99 -2.74
C LYS A 297 7.97 8.77 -3.56
N THR A 298 7.06 8.23 -4.36
CA THR A 298 7.29 7.06 -5.20
C THR A 298 7.36 7.36 -6.68
N TYR A 299 6.80 8.49 -7.11
CA TYR A 299 6.89 8.95 -8.49
C TYR A 299 6.63 10.45 -8.63
N GLU A 300 7.05 10.99 -9.75
CA GLU A 300 6.67 12.30 -10.28
C GLU A 300 6.33 12.19 -11.75
N ILE A 301 5.42 13.03 -12.23
CA ILE A 301 4.96 13.02 -13.61
C ILE A 301 4.55 14.41 -14.07
N GLU A 302 4.84 14.76 -15.32
CA GLU A 302 4.40 16.00 -15.94
C GLU A 302 2.88 15.96 -16.24
N PRO A 303 2.18 17.13 -16.25
CA PRO A 303 0.73 17.16 -16.48
C PRO A 303 0.28 16.48 -17.78
N ALA A 304 1.02 16.63 -18.88
CA ALA A 304 0.69 16.01 -20.15
C ALA A 304 0.77 14.47 -20.09
N ASP A 305 1.85 13.96 -19.50
CA ASP A 305 2.07 12.52 -19.35
C ASP A 305 1.05 11.92 -18.37
N TYR A 306 0.67 12.68 -17.34
CA TYR A 306 -0.39 12.29 -16.43
C TYR A 306 -1.72 12.09 -17.16
N VAL A 307 -2.12 13.06 -17.99
CA VAL A 307 -3.37 12.96 -18.78
C VAL A 307 -3.33 11.75 -19.71
N LEU A 308 -2.21 11.50 -20.40
CA LEU A 308 -2.03 10.33 -21.28
C LEU A 308 -2.14 9.02 -20.49
N LYS A 309 -1.45 8.92 -19.35
CA LYS A 309 -1.50 7.74 -18.47
C LYS A 309 -2.94 7.46 -18.01
N ARG A 310 -3.67 8.48 -17.55
CA ARG A 310 -5.07 8.33 -17.11
C ARG A 310 -6.00 7.96 -18.27
N ALA A 311 -5.78 8.49 -19.46
CA ALA A 311 -6.54 8.13 -20.65
C ALA A 311 -6.36 6.65 -21.02
N VAL A 312 -5.13 6.14 -20.97
CA VAL A 312 -4.84 4.72 -21.25
C VAL A 312 -5.49 3.81 -20.20
N GLU A 313 -5.38 4.15 -18.91
CA GLU A 313 -5.99 3.40 -17.82
C GLU A 313 -7.52 3.39 -17.93
N ALA A 314 -8.15 4.53 -18.21
CA ALA A 314 -9.59 4.65 -18.39
C ALA A 314 -10.09 3.91 -19.64
N SER A 315 -9.32 3.89 -20.72
CA SER A 315 -9.72 3.25 -21.98
C SER A 315 -9.92 1.74 -21.84
N SER A 316 -9.20 1.12 -20.93
CA SER A 316 -9.32 -0.33 -20.64
C SER A 316 -10.65 -0.68 -19.95
N LEU A 317 -11.29 0.27 -19.28
CA LEU A 317 -12.53 0.09 -18.53
C LEU A 317 -13.75 0.70 -19.24
N HIS A 318 -13.60 1.89 -19.78
CA HIS A 318 -14.72 2.73 -20.26
C HIS A 318 -14.66 3.11 -21.74
N GLY A 319 -13.67 2.60 -22.47
CA GLY A 319 -13.41 2.98 -23.86
C GLY A 319 -12.54 4.25 -23.99
N PRO A 320 -12.18 4.62 -25.22
CA PRO A 320 -11.24 5.71 -25.46
C PRO A 320 -11.82 7.07 -25.02
N SER A 321 -10.98 7.89 -24.40
CA SER A 321 -11.30 9.28 -24.09
C SER A 321 -11.43 10.09 -25.35
N THR A 322 -12.36 11.05 -25.35
CA THR A 322 -12.49 12.00 -26.48
C THR A 322 -11.35 13.02 -26.44
N GLU A 323 -10.96 13.53 -27.61
CA GLU A 323 -9.94 14.59 -27.72
C GLU A 323 -10.29 15.79 -26.83
N GLN A 324 -11.55 16.22 -26.84
CA GLN A 324 -12.01 17.33 -26.01
C GLN A 324 -11.81 17.04 -24.51
N ALA A 325 -12.08 15.83 -24.03
CA ALA A 325 -11.86 15.47 -22.63
C ALA A 325 -10.39 15.55 -22.22
N LEU A 326 -9.45 15.19 -23.12
CA LEU A 326 -8.01 15.31 -22.88
C LEU A 326 -7.59 16.78 -22.84
N LEU A 327 -8.07 17.60 -23.77
CA LEU A 327 -7.81 19.04 -23.81
C LEU A 327 -8.39 19.76 -22.59
N ASP A 328 -9.60 19.41 -22.15
CA ASP A 328 -10.22 19.95 -20.93
C ASP A 328 -9.35 19.64 -19.69
N HIS A 329 -8.80 18.42 -19.61
CA HIS A 329 -7.94 18.01 -18.50
C HIS A 329 -6.61 18.78 -18.51
N LEU A 330 -5.96 18.92 -19.66
CA LEU A 330 -4.76 19.74 -19.80
C LEU A 330 -5.05 21.22 -19.47
N GLY A 331 -6.18 21.75 -19.96
CA GLY A 331 -6.65 23.10 -19.66
C GLY A 331 -6.89 23.32 -18.15
N TYR A 332 -7.38 22.30 -17.45
CA TYR A 332 -7.53 22.32 -15.99
C TYR A 332 -6.19 22.52 -15.30
N PHE A 333 -5.19 21.71 -15.59
CA PHE A 333 -3.86 21.85 -15.01
C PHE A 333 -3.19 23.20 -15.33
N LYS A 334 -3.37 23.68 -16.56
CA LYS A 334 -2.86 25.01 -16.96
C LYS A 334 -3.49 26.15 -16.16
N ARG A 335 -4.82 26.13 -15.96
CA ARG A 335 -5.52 27.15 -15.15
C ARG A 335 -5.04 27.18 -13.71
N HIS A 336 -4.77 26.00 -13.13
CA HIS A 336 -4.27 25.88 -11.75
C HIS A 336 -2.76 25.99 -11.64
N LYS A 337 -2.04 26.30 -12.76
CA LYS A 337 -0.57 26.44 -12.79
C LYS A 337 0.15 25.21 -12.23
N VAL A 338 -0.39 24.02 -12.46
CA VAL A 338 0.22 22.77 -12.05
C VAL A 338 1.48 22.53 -12.88
N GLN A 339 2.60 22.35 -12.21
CA GLN A 339 3.91 22.11 -12.83
C GLN A 339 4.26 20.63 -12.85
N LYS A 340 3.99 19.94 -11.76
CA LYS A 340 4.21 18.49 -11.62
C LYS A 340 3.14 17.87 -10.75
N ILE A 341 2.91 16.60 -10.93
CA ILE A 341 2.10 15.74 -10.08
C ILE A 341 3.02 14.70 -9.46
N TYR A 342 2.87 14.48 -8.17
CA TYR A 342 3.61 13.51 -7.39
C TYR A 342 2.67 12.48 -6.80
N GLY A 343 3.19 11.29 -6.52
CA GLY A 343 2.44 10.30 -5.78
C GLY A 343 3.30 9.59 -4.75
N GLY A 344 2.68 9.11 -3.70
CA GLY A 344 3.39 8.43 -2.65
C GLY A 344 2.57 8.11 -1.41
N LEU A 345 3.27 7.71 -0.37
CA LEU A 345 2.71 7.36 0.93
C LEU A 345 2.98 8.48 1.93
N VAL A 346 1.94 8.93 2.61
CA VAL A 346 2.04 9.75 3.81
C VAL A 346 1.79 8.86 5.03
N THR A 347 2.75 8.82 5.94
CA THR A 347 2.62 8.14 7.24
C THR A 347 2.77 9.18 8.33
N MET A 348 1.75 9.33 9.16
CA MET A 348 1.70 10.26 10.29
C MET A 348 1.58 9.48 11.59
N ARG A 349 2.28 9.90 12.64
CA ARG A 349 2.17 9.32 13.98
C ARG A 349 1.83 10.39 15.00
N ARG A 350 0.71 10.26 15.70
CA ARG A 350 0.32 11.21 16.74
C ARG A 350 1.26 11.13 17.93
N ARG A 351 1.97 12.23 18.23
CA ARG A 351 2.92 12.33 19.34
C ARG A 351 2.85 13.71 20.00
N SER A 352 3.03 13.75 21.33
CA SER A 352 3.17 15.01 22.07
C SER A 352 4.59 15.56 21.95
N GLY A 353 4.74 16.88 22.01
CA GLY A 353 6.03 17.57 21.95
C GLY A 353 6.35 18.10 20.56
N GLU A 354 7.60 18.34 20.29
CA GLU A 354 8.05 18.78 18.96
C GLU A 354 7.92 17.63 17.96
N ASN A 355 7.22 17.93 16.87
CA ASN A 355 7.01 16.98 15.78
C ASN A 355 7.99 17.25 14.65
N TRP A 356 8.42 16.19 13.98
CA TRP A 356 9.30 16.28 12.81
C TRP A 356 8.56 15.93 11.52
N ILE A 357 9.06 16.44 10.38
CA ILE A 357 8.60 16.07 9.04
C ILE A 357 9.83 15.63 8.26
N ALA A 358 9.77 14.41 7.72
CA ALA A 358 10.79 13.86 6.84
C ALA A 358 10.21 13.60 5.45
N TYR A 359 11.00 13.91 4.44
CA TYR A 359 10.68 13.68 3.03
C TYR A 359 11.70 12.70 2.47
N GLU A 360 11.24 11.53 2.05
CA GLU A 360 12.05 10.49 1.46
C GLU A 360 11.56 10.17 0.05
N GLU A 361 12.48 9.75 -0.80
CA GLU A 361 12.19 9.37 -2.17
C GLU A 361 12.63 7.93 -2.43
N THR A 362 11.87 7.23 -3.24
CA THR A 362 12.24 5.90 -3.74
C THR A 362 11.92 5.84 -5.23
N GLU A 363 12.78 5.17 -5.99
CA GLU A 363 12.59 5.01 -7.43
C GLU A 363 11.42 4.08 -7.75
N ASP A 364 11.18 3.10 -6.86
CA ASP A 364 10.11 2.12 -7.01
C ASP A 364 9.21 2.07 -5.77
N ALA A 365 7.93 1.84 -6.01
CA ALA A 365 7.01 1.52 -4.92
C ALA A 365 7.36 0.17 -4.26
N PRO A 366 7.16 0.01 -2.94
CA PRO A 366 7.51 -1.21 -2.23
C PRO A 366 6.89 -2.46 -2.85
N SER A 367 7.74 -3.40 -3.27
CA SER A 367 7.33 -4.70 -3.82
C SER A 367 7.16 -5.80 -2.76
N LYS A 368 7.69 -5.58 -1.55
CA LYS A 368 7.63 -6.46 -0.38
C LYS A 368 7.07 -5.72 0.84
N PRO A 369 6.61 -6.43 1.89
CA PRO A 369 6.15 -5.78 3.12
C PRO A 369 7.23 -4.93 3.79
N VAL A 370 6.91 -3.65 4.04
CA VAL A 370 7.82 -2.66 4.66
C VAL A 370 7.25 -2.04 5.95
N GLY A 371 6.06 -2.41 6.39
CA GLY A 371 5.42 -1.79 7.54
C GLY A 371 6.28 -1.81 8.82
N LYS A 372 7.03 -2.90 9.05
CA LYS A 372 7.98 -2.99 10.16
C LYS A 372 9.15 -2.01 10.00
N LEU A 373 9.65 -1.83 8.78
CA LEU A 373 10.73 -0.87 8.49
C LEU A 373 10.28 0.56 8.74
N LEU A 374 9.05 0.90 8.34
CA LEU A 374 8.47 2.22 8.63
C LEU A 374 8.36 2.44 10.13
N LEU A 375 7.89 1.44 10.89
CA LEU A 375 7.80 1.54 12.34
C LEU A 375 9.18 1.76 12.99
N GLU A 376 10.21 1.03 12.58
CA GLU A 376 11.59 1.20 13.08
C GLU A 376 12.18 2.56 12.65
N TYR A 377 11.83 3.07 11.47
CA TYR A 377 12.20 4.43 11.07
C TYR A 377 11.67 5.47 12.06
N PHE A 378 10.38 5.42 12.43
CA PHE A 378 9.79 6.33 13.41
C PHE A 378 10.46 6.19 14.79
N ARG A 379 10.79 4.99 15.23
CA ARG A 379 11.51 4.74 16.49
C ARG A 379 12.93 5.30 16.47
N THR A 380 13.62 5.13 15.36
CA THR A 380 14.95 5.70 15.17
C THR A 380 14.91 7.21 15.24
N GLN A 381 13.92 7.84 14.58
CA GLN A 381 13.74 9.29 14.67
C GLN A 381 13.43 9.76 16.10
N ASP A 382 12.72 8.99 16.93
CA ASP A 382 12.50 9.32 18.34
C ASP A 382 13.80 9.48 19.12
N VAL A 383 14.78 8.63 18.86
CA VAL A 383 16.10 8.70 19.50
C VAL A 383 16.89 9.88 18.96
N LEU A 384 16.89 10.06 17.62
CA LEU A 384 17.71 11.08 16.94
C LEU A 384 17.23 12.52 17.19
N THR A 385 15.92 12.71 17.38
CA THR A 385 15.29 14.04 17.57
C THR A 385 15.00 14.37 19.03
N ASN A 386 15.30 13.45 19.95
CA ASN A 386 15.11 13.69 21.37
C ASN A 386 16.01 14.87 21.84
N PRO A 387 15.42 15.94 22.41
CA PRO A 387 16.20 17.08 22.90
C PRO A 387 17.13 16.75 24.07
N ASN A 388 16.85 15.66 24.81
CA ASN A 388 17.74 15.17 25.82
C ASN A 388 18.89 14.38 25.18
N GLY A 389 20.06 15.01 25.01
CA GLY A 389 21.25 14.40 24.44
C GLY A 389 21.69 13.10 25.14
N GLN A 390 21.40 12.94 26.43
CA GLN A 390 21.72 11.71 27.17
C GLN A 390 20.96 10.50 26.61
N THR A 391 19.76 10.68 26.04
CA THR A 391 19.01 9.60 25.42
C THR A 391 19.77 9.03 24.21
N LEU A 392 20.36 9.90 23.37
CA LEU A 392 21.16 9.46 22.23
C LEU A 392 22.46 8.81 22.67
N LEU A 393 23.16 9.37 23.65
CA LEU A 393 24.43 8.81 24.16
C LEU A 393 24.27 7.41 24.77
N GLY A 394 23.16 7.18 25.47
CA GLY A 394 22.81 5.87 26.04
C GLY A 394 22.20 4.88 25.06
N ALA A 395 21.82 5.30 23.87
CA ALA A 395 21.23 4.43 22.86
C ALA A 395 22.26 3.44 22.28
N ARG A 396 21.79 2.28 21.83
CA ARG A 396 22.63 1.19 21.30
C ARG A 396 22.40 1.04 19.80
N PRO A 397 23.27 1.66 18.95
CA PRO A 397 23.12 1.60 17.50
C PRO A 397 23.39 0.18 16.97
N ARG A 398 22.58 -0.22 15.99
CA ARG A 398 22.69 -1.50 15.30
C ARG A 398 22.53 -1.31 13.80
N ILE A 399 23.38 -1.98 13.03
CA ILE A 399 23.18 -2.08 11.57
C ILE A 399 22.17 -3.20 11.30
N PRO A 400 21.07 -2.94 10.57
CA PRO A 400 20.09 -3.96 10.19
C PRO A 400 20.72 -5.09 9.36
N GLU A 401 20.16 -6.32 9.49
CA GLU A 401 20.68 -7.51 8.79
C GLU A 401 20.58 -7.43 7.27
N ASP A 402 19.65 -6.62 6.73
CA ASP A 402 19.47 -6.40 5.30
C ASP A 402 20.32 -5.25 4.73
N VAL A 403 21.21 -4.71 5.54
CA VAL A 403 22.22 -3.70 5.15
C VAL A 403 23.53 -4.38 4.85
N HIS A 404 24.09 -4.08 3.69
CA HIS A 404 25.30 -4.71 3.15
C HIS A 404 26.39 -3.67 2.93
N LEU A 405 27.65 -4.10 3.12
CA LEU A 405 28.81 -3.40 2.60
C LEU A 405 29.00 -3.79 1.14
N VAL A 406 29.04 -2.81 0.25
CA VAL A 406 29.27 -3.00 -1.19
C VAL A 406 30.55 -2.26 -1.59
N THR A 407 31.41 -2.93 -2.34
CA THR A 407 32.64 -2.34 -2.88
C THR A 407 32.60 -2.31 -4.40
N GLU A 408 33.00 -1.19 -4.98
CA GLU A 408 33.24 -1.07 -6.41
C GLU A 408 34.75 -1.07 -6.67
N SER A 409 35.19 -1.96 -7.55
CA SER A 409 36.59 -2.10 -7.90
C SER A 409 36.77 -1.98 -9.41
N THR A 410 37.83 -1.30 -9.85
CA THR A 410 38.26 -1.22 -11.23
C THR A 410 39.52 -2.03 -11.45
N GLN A 411 39.69 -2.55 -12.67
CA GLN A 411 40.90 -3.23 -13.04
C GLN A 411 41.98 -2.20 -13.42
N GLN A 412 43.10 -2.18 -12.69
CA GLN A 412 44.28 -1.38 -12.99
C GLN A 412 45.52 -2.28 -12.88
N ASP A 413 46.41 -2.18 -13.84
CA ASP A 413 47.73 -2.90 -13.84
C ASP A 413 47.59 -4.41 -13.54
N ARG A 414 46.60 -5.08 -14.17
CA ARG A 414 46.28 -6.51 -13.98
C ARG A 414 45.85 -6.89 -12.56
N SER A 415 45.44 -5.91 -11.75
CA SER A 415 44.90 -6.12 -10.40
C SER A 415 43.58 -5.39 -10.24
N TRP A 416 42.73 -5.85 -9.29
CA TRP A 416 41.53 -5.16 -8.88
C TRP A 416 41.86 -4.17 -7.78
N ARG A 417 41.53 -2.88 -8.00
CA ARG A 417 41.63 -1.85 -6.98
C ARG A 417 40.23 -1.41 -6.58
N THR A 418 39.95 -1.45 -5.28
CA THR A 418 38.68 -0.93 -4.74
C THR A 418 38.72 0.60 -4.73
N GLU A 419 37.77 1.21 -5.42
CA GLU A 419 37.67 2.67 -5.56
C GLU A 419 36.64 3.27 -4.63
N ARG A 420 35.55 2.53 -4.38
CA ARG A 420 34.42 3.05 -3.60
C ARG A 420 33.85 2.01 -2.67
N PHE A 421 33.41 2.48 -1.51
CA PHE A 421 32.72 1.71 -0.49
C PHE A 421 31.33 2.32 -0.28
N TYR A 422 30.33 1.45 -0.17
CA TYR A 422 28.95 1.85 0.12
C TYR A 422 28.38 0.97 1.20
N ILE A 423 27.58 1.57 2.08
CA ILE A 423 26.61 0.83 2.88
C ILE A 423 25.27 0.92 2.14
N GLU A 424 24.65 -0.22 1.92
CA GLU A 424 23.46 -0.34 1.08
C GLU A 424 22.42 -1.21 1.75
N ARG A 425 21.20 -0.68 1.88
CA ARG A 425 20.02 -1.48 2.22
C ARG A 425 19.39 -1.99 0.93
N ARG A 426 19.27 -3.33 0.79
CA ARG A 426 18.72 -4.00 -0.40
C ARG A 426 17.27 -4.43 -0.26
N SER A 427 16.64 -4.10 0.87
CA SER A 427 15.23 -4.38 1.10
C SER A 427 14.33 -3.47 0.27
N ALA A 428 13.04 -3.57 0.51
CA ALA A 428 11.98 -2.89 -0.25
C ALA A 428 12.02 -1.34 -0.24
N LEU A 429 12.91 -0.71 0.53
CA LEU A 429 13.24 0.72 0.50
C LEU A 429 14.75 0.86 0.34
N PRO A 430 15.28 0.68 -0.89
CA PRO A 430 16.72 0.70 -1.11
C PRO A 430 17.31 2.08 -0.80
N LYS A 431 18.38 2.10 -0.03
CA LYS A 431 19.16 3.29 0.31
C LYS A 431 20.64 2.95 0.22
N ARG A 432 21.42 3.86 -0.32
CA ARG A 432 22.86 3.71 -0.50
C ARG A 432 23.60 4.95 -0.02
N LEU A 433 24.66 4.77 0.73
CA LEU A 433 25.52 5.85 1.20
C LEU A 433 26.98 5.49 0.94
N ALA A 434 27.70 6.33 0.18
CA ALA A 434 29.13 6.21 -0.02
C ALA A 434 29.89 6.71 1.23
N PHE A 435 31.02 6.08 1.55
CA PHE A 435 31.87 6.48 2.67
C PHE A 435 33.32 6.04 2.50
N ASP A 436 34.18 6.52 3.38
CA ASP A 436 35.58 6.16 3.46
C ASP A 436 35.74 4.74 4.06
N PRO A 437 36.71 3.92 3.59
CA PRO A 437 36.94 2.59 4.12
C PRO A 437 37.11 2.51 5.65
N GLN A 438 37.71 3.50 6.27
CA GLN A 438 37.92 3.54 7.73
C GLN A 438 36.59 3.62 8.50
N ILE A 439 35.57 4.20 7.90
CA ILE A 439 34.23 4.28 8.49
C ILE A 439 33.52 2.90 8.46
N ALA A 440 33.86 2.01 7.50
CA ALA A 440 33.28 0.67 7.42
C ALA A 440 33.56 -0.16 8.70
N GLU A 441 34.79 -0.17 9.18
CA GLU A 441 35.17 -0.89 10.40
C GLU A 441 34.48 -0.29 11.63
N PHE A 442 34.39 1.02 11.70
CA PHE A 442 33.70 1.70 12.78
C PHE A 442 32.21 1.36 12.80
N ILE A 443 31.54 1.41 11.64
CA ILE A 443 30.11 1.06 11.48
C ILE A 443 29.86 -0.43 11.81
N ALA A 444 30.78 -1.33 11.45
CA ALA A 444 30.69 -2.75 11.80
C ALA A 444 30.59 -3.00 13.30
N GLY A 445 31.11 -2.08 14.12
CA GLY A 445 30.97 -2.11 15.57
C GLY A 445 29.58 -1.75 16.12
N PHE A 446 28.62 -1.34 15.25
CA PHE A 446 27.25 -1.05 15.63
C PHE A 446 26.40 -2.34 15.61
N ASP A 447 26.60 -3.16 16.64
CA ASP A 447 25.96 -4.47 16.80
C ASP A 447 24.76 -4.45 17.77
N GLY A 448 24.45 -3.29 18.35
CA GLY A 448 23.37 -3.11 19.34
C GLY A 448 23.78 -3.45 20.77
N THR A 449 25.04 -3.80 21.04
CA THR A 449 25.53 -4.10 22.39
C THR A 449 26.18 -2.90 23.06
N ARG A 450 26.85 -2.04 22.29
CA ARG A 450 27.55 -0.85 22.75
C ARG A 450 26.66 0.39 22.66
N THR A 451 26.85 1.31 23.59
CA THR A 451 26.17 2.61 23.55
C THR A 451 26.85 3.55 22.55
N VAL A 452 26.16 4.62 22.17
CA VAL A 452 26.77 5.71 21.39
C VAL A 452 27.96 6.32 22.14
N GLU A 453 27.87 6.45 23.46
CA GLU A 453 28.98 6.91 24.31
C GLU A 453 30.22 6.00 24.20
N ASP A 454 30.01 4.67 24.21
CA ASP A 454 31.10 3.70 24.01
C ASP A 454 31.74 3.85 22.63
N ALA A 455 30.91 4.10 21.60
CA ALA A 455 31.36 4.32 20.22
C ALA A 455 32.20 5.62 20.10
N ILE A 456 31.79 6.70 20.77
CA ILE A 456 32.53 7.96 20.84
C ILE A 456 33.91 7.73 21.50
N CYS A 457 33.93 7.04 22.62
CA CYS A 457 35.19 6.72 23.31
C CYS A 457 36.14 5.86 22.46
N ALA A 458 35.58 4.88 21.72
CA ALA A 458 36.36 4.06 20.80
C ALA A 458 36.94 4.87 19.65
N LEU A 459 36.12 5.76 19.03
CA LEU A 459 36.54 6.64 17.94
C LEU A 459 37.65 7.62 18.38
N SER A 460 37.50 8.25 19.56
CA SER A 460 38.49 9.17 20.15
C SER A 460 39.83 8.49 20.29
N LYS A 461 39.86 7.24 20.81
CA LYS A 461 41.10 6.46 20.98
C LYS A 461 41.70 6.05 19.63
N ALA A 462 40.90 5.53 18.72
CA ALA A 462 41.36 5.02 17.42
C ALA A 462 41.96 6.11 16.54
N GLN A 463 41.35 7.31 16.54
CA GLN A 463 41.78 8.44 15.70
C GLN A 463 42.67 9.44 16.44
N GLN A 464 42.92 9.23 17.73
CA GLN A 464 43.64 10.20 18.59
C GLN A 464 42.99 11.61 18.58
N TRP A 465 41.68 11.66 18.42
CA TRP A 465 40.93 12.93 18.41
C TRP A 465 40.51 13.36 19.83
N PRO A 466 40.43 14.68 20.07
CA PRO A 466 39.74 15.22 21.24
C PRO A 466 38.31 14.64 21.32
N ARG A 467 37.84 14.41 22.55
CA ARG A 467 36.50 13.86 22.79
C ARG A 467 35.43 14.60 22.05
N GLU A 468 35.45 15.94 22.11
CA GLU A 468 34.44 16.81 21.43
C GLU A 468 34.40 16.55 19.92
N GLN A 469 35.54 16.42 19.28
CA GLN A 469 35.63 16.14 17.84
C GLN A 469 35.11 14.72 17.52
N ALA A 470 35.44 13.75 18.33
CA ALA A 470 34.94 12.37 18.17
C ALA A 470 33.43 12.30 18.36
N GLU A 471 32.88 13.03 19.32
CA GLU A 471 31.44 13.14 19.60
C GLU A 471 30.70 13.76 18.42
N GLU A 472 31.15 14.91 17.93
CA GLU A 472 30.54 15.59 16.77
C GLU A 472 30.48 14.66 15.54
N ASN A 473 31.61 14.02 15.20
CA ASN A 473 31.70 13.16 14.02
C ASN A 473 30.85 11.88 14.18
N CYS A 474 30.87 11.25 15.36
CA CYS A 474 30.09 10.05 15.64
C CYS A 474 28.59 10.35 15.58
N ILE A 475 28.13 11.41 16.23
CA ILE A 475 26.72 11.82 16.22
C ILE A 475 26.25 12.19 14.81
N ARG A 476 27.09 12.91 14.06
CA ARG A 476 26.79 13.29 12.65
C ARG A 476 26.61 12.03 11.79
N LEU A 477 27.50 11.03 11.93
CA LEU A 477 27.41 9.77 11.20
C LEU A 477 26.15 8.98 11.60
N ILE A 478 25.88 8.82 12.90
CA ILE A 478 24.70 8.12 13.41
C ILE A 478 23.40 8.78 12.91
N ARG A 479 23.32 10.11 12.97
CA ARG A 479 22.16 10.86 12.44
C ARG A 479 21.99 10.62 10.94
N LYS A 480 23.08 10.65 10.17
CA LYS A 480 23.04 10.41 8.72
C LYS A 480 22.60 8.98 8.40
N LEU A 481 23.15 7.98 9.07
CA LEU A 481 22.75 6.59 8.87
C LEU A 481 21.30 6.33 9.30
N GLY A 482 20.91 6.86 10.46
CA GLY A 482 19.55 6.70 11.00
C GLY A 482 18.49 7.41 10.14
N SER A 483 18.79 8.62 9.64
CA SER A 483 17.88 9.34 8.73
C SER A 483 17.66 8.59 7.41
N LEU A 484 18.62 7.79 6.96
CA LEU A 484 18.51 6.96 5.77
C LEU A 484 17.94 5.57 6.06
N GLY A 485 17.63 5.23 7.33
CA GLY A 485 17.19 3.89 7.71
C GLY A 485 18.28 2.83 7.58
N LEU A 486 19.56 3.23 7.52
CA LEU A 486 20.71 2.34 7.47
C LEU A 486 21.22 1.94 8.86
N LEU A 487 20.63 2.50 9.91
CA LEU A 487 20.93 2.24 11.31
C LEU A 487 19.61 2.25 12.10
N GLU A 488 19.55 1.37 13.07
CA GLU A 488 18.47 1.25 14.05
C GLU A 488 19.06 1.29 15.47
N PHE A 489 18.19 1.41 16.48
CA PHE A 489 18.61 1.29 17.86
C PHE A 489 18.00 0.04 18.49
N SER A 490 18.83 -0.75 19.21
CA SER A 490 18.35 -1.92 19.95
C SER A 490 17.33 -1.51 21.02
N ARG A 491 16.35 -2.37 21.24
CA ARG A 491 15.39 -2.21 22.35
C ARG A 491 16.13 -2.56 23.66
N ASN A 492 15.96 -1.72 24.65
CA ASN A 492 16.36 -2.06 26.03
C ASN A 492 15.44 -3.12 26.58
#